data_26c21847d419ea891f663e5a5a42a5be
#
_entry.id   26c21847d419ea891f663e5a5a42a5be
#
_cell.length_a   1.000
_cell.length_b   1.000
_cell.length_c   1.000
_cell.angle_alpha   90.00
_cell.angle_beta   90.00
_cell.angle_gamma   90.00
#
_symmetry.space_group_name_H-M   'P 1'
#
loop_
_entity.id
_entity.type
_entity.pdbx_description
1 polymer ?
#
loop_
_entity_poly.entity_id
_entity_poly.type
_entity_poly.pdbx_seq_one_letter_code
_entity_poly.pdbx_strand_id
1 'polypeptide(L)'
;MPALKPIFVKAYWSLAGLGIIWATFLIAMINPSFQRHALYAHKLNTNYWHNVSNPEEFGFAKGQVQPFWLETTDSERLFCWHVLPLDVYMQNEEQLAMSARTGEVVDELKGTTGEKLLRADSQARVVVNFHGNAGHLGQGWRPSTYRSIAGIPHTHLLTCDYRGFGLSTLNNPPHLPTETGLITDAVSLLSYIESNLNHPSTRTVLLGQSLGTAVTAASALYFADPSSEDLPADLTHVSPLPKSHAGFAGIVLVAPFRDLTTLLETYKIGGWIPILSPLRGYQRIANFLISCIVDHWPTLPRLRSLLQHTAASKTPIRLTLLHARNDGDIDFRQSEALFQPLQSTMLAEEGVSAREERRSIHGAERVQRGAFAYKKVEDSRGERMCELEVVRYGGHNEVVGWTQVSLAVRRAFEAVEARAERAVGLDVE
;
A
#
# COMPACT_ATOMS: atom_id res chain seq x y z
N MET A 1 -17.24 30.99 -48.19
CA MET A 1 -16.24 30.58 -47.18
C MET A 1 -15.30 29.58 -47.84
N PRO A 2 -13.98 29.71 -47.80
CA PRO A 2 -13.07 28.74 -48.39
C PRO A 2 -13.28 27.38 -47.70
N ALA A 3 -13.41 26.32 -48.50
CA ALA A 3 -13.56 24.96 -47.97
C ALA A 3 -12.30 24.58 -47.19
N LEU A 4 -12.44 24.07 -45.94
CA LEU A 4 -11.36 23.57 -45.15
C LEU A 4 -10.61 22.46 -45.89
N LYS A 5 -9.27 22.49 -45.84
CA LYS A 5 -8.45 21.42 -46.43
C LYS A 5 -8.86 20.07 -45.85
N PRO A 6 -8.88 18.98 -46.65
CA PRO A 6 -9.35 17.67 -46.21
C PRO A 6 -8.70 17.15 -44.90
N ILE A 7 -7.46 17.55 -44.64
CA ILE A 7 -6.72 17.19 -43.41
C ILE A 7 -7.37 17.80 -42.15
N PHE A 8 -7.84 19.04 -42.23
CA PHE A 8 -8.52 19.71 -41.12
C PHE A 8 -9.90 19.10 -40.84
N VAL A 9 -10.61 18.69 -41.92
CA VAL A 9 -11.90 18.00 -41.79
C VAL A 9 -11.70 16.65 -41.11
N LYS A 10 -10.67 15.86 -41.50
CA LYS A 10 -10.34 14.60 -40.84
C LYS A 10 -9.93 14.80 -39.36
N ALA A 11 -9.06 15.77 -39.06
CA ALA A 11 -8.66 16.10 -37.71
C ALA A 11 -9.86 16.50 -36.83
N TYR A 12 -10.78 17.31 -37.35
CA TYR A 12 -12.01 17.69 -36.63
C TYR A 12 -12.88 16.47 -36.29
N TRP A 13 -13.14 15.58 -37.23
CA TRP A 13 -13.94 14.37 -36.96
C TRP A 13 -13.23 13.39 -36.05
N SER A 14 -11.90 13.29 -36.12
CA SER A 14 -11.12 12.47 -35.17
C SER A 14 -11.20 13.02 -33.72
N LEU A 15 -11.07 14.34 -33.57
CA LEU A 15 -11.22 14.98 -32.26
C LEU A 15 -12.66 14.88 -31.73
N ALA A 16 -13.66 15.06 -32.59
CA ALA A 16 -15.05 14.88 -32.22
C ALA A 16 -15.33 13.43 -31.76
N GLY A 17 -14.80 12.45 -32.51
CA GLY A 17 -14.90 11.03 -32.13
C GLY A 17 -14.25 10.71 -30.78
N LEU A 18 -13.04 11.21 -30.54
CA LEU A 18 -12.36 11.07 -29.25
C LEU A 18 -13.15 11.73 -28.12
N GLY A 19 -13.73 12.92 -28.38
CA GLY A 19 -14.58 13.60 -27.39
C GLY A 19 -15.84 12.80 -27.05
N ILE A 20 -16.47 12.16 -28.03
CA ILE A 20 -17.63 11.29 -27.80
C ILE A 20 -17.24 10.06 -26.99
N ILE A 21 -16.14 9.41 -27.34
CA ILE A 21 -15.62 8.24 -26.57
C ILE A 21 -15.37 8.63 -25.12
N TRP A 22 -14.68 9.75 -24.88
CA TRP A 22 -14.40 10.24 -23.53
C TRP A 22 -15.69 10.59 -22.77
N ALA A 23 -16.66 11.28 -23.39
CA ALA A 23 -17.94 11.59 -22.77
C ALA A 23 -18.74 10.31 -22.43
N THR A 24 -18.75 9.32 -23.33
CA THR A 24 -19.37 8.01 -23.06
C THR A 24 -18.71 7.29 -21.89
N PHE A 25 -17.38 7.34 -21.81
CA PHE A 25 -16.63 6.81 -20.65
C PHE A 25 -17.06 7.49 -19.33
N LEU A 26 -17.14 8.83 -19.30
CA LEU A 26 -17.58 9.56 -18.11
C LEU A 26 -19.03 9.21 -17.70
N ILE A 27 -19.94 9.04 -18.67
CA ILE A 27 -21.32 8.61 -18.41
C ILE A 27 -21.32 7.18 -17.83
N ALA A 28 -20.51 6.27 -18.37
CA ALA A 28 -20.37 4.92 -17.85
C ALA A 28 -19.84 4.92 -16.39
N MET A 29 -18.94 5.86 -16.06
CA MET A 29 -18.41 6.03 -14.69
C MET A 29 -19.47 6.47 -13.65
N ILE A 30 -20.69 6.80 -14.04
CA ILE A 30 -21.80 7.00 -13.09
C ILE A 30 -22.27 5.66 -12.49
N ASN A 31 -22.07 4.56 -13.23
CA ASN A 31 -22.48 3.23 -12.78
C ASN A 31 -21.44 2.66 -11.78
N PRO A 32 -21.83 2.27 -10.54
CA PRO A 32 -20.92 1.72 -9.55
C PRO A 32 -20.11 0.51 -10.00
N SER A 33 -20.74 -0.40 -10.74
CA SER A 33 -20.05 -1.60 -11.24
C SER A 33 -18.96 -1.23 -12.25
N PHE A 34 -19.24 -0.29 -13.14
CA PHE A 34 -18.25 0.18 -14.10
C PHE A 34 -17.10 0.92 -13.40
N GLN A 35 -17.41 1.76 -12.41
CA GLN A 35 -16.37 2.42 -11.57
C GLN A 35 -15.40 1.40 -10.98
N ARG A 36 -15.92 0.33 -10.35
CA ARG A 36 -15.12 -0.72 -9.71
C ARG A 36 -14.28 -1.50 -10.73
N HIS A 37 -14.84 -1.84 -11.88
CA HIS A 37 -14.04 -2.45 -12.95
C HIS A 37 -12.89 -1.54 -13.42
N ALA A 38 -13.15 -0.25 -13.58
CA ALA A 38 -12.14 0.72 -14.02
C ALA A 38 -11.11 1.01 -12.93
N LEU A 39 -11.55 1.20 -11.67
CA LEU A 39 -10.68 1.50 -10.55
C LEU A 39 -9.76 0.34 -10.20
N TYR A 40 -10.33 -0.85 -10.01
CA TYR A 40 -9.56 -2.00 -9.55
C TYR A 40 -8.84 -2.71 -10.69
N ALA A 41 -9.37 -2.65 -11.90
CA ALA A 41 -8.80 -3.30 -13.10
C ALA A 41 -8.35 -4.77 -12.82
N HIS A 42 -9.05 -5.44 -11.91
CA HIS A 42 -8.66 -6.72 -11.30
C HIS A 42 -8.54 -7.88 -12.32
N LYS A 43 -9.19 -7.75 -13.49
CA LYS A 43 -9.09 -8.72 -14.59
C LYS A 43 -7.98 -8.40 -15.59
N LEU A 44 -7.30 -7.24 -15.45
CA LEU A 44 -6.18 -6.87 -16.32
C LEU A 44 -4.93 -7.66 -15.90
N ASN A 45 -4.57 -8.65 -16.69
CA ASN A 45 -3.33 -9.38 -16.53
C ASN A 45 -2.44 -9.14 -17.74
N THR A 46 -1.22 -8.64 -17.53
CA THR A 46 -0.21 -8.44 -18.58
C THR A 46 0.84 -9.54 -18.58
N ASN A 47 0.74 -10.52 -17.67
CA ASN A 47 1.73 -11.57 -17.45
C ASN A 47 1.14 -12.97 -17.70
N TYR A 48 0.44 -13.13 -18.83
CA TYR A 48 -0.27 -14.36 -19.20
C TYR A 48 0.63 -15.59 -19.34
N TRP A 49 1.93 -15.39 -19.52
CA TRP A 49 2.89 -16.45 -19.81
C TRP A 49 3.52 -17.07 -18.56
N HIS A 50 3.25 -16.48 -17.38
CA HIS A 50 3.82 -16.94 -16.12
C HIS A 50 2.73 -17.43 -15.17
N ASN A 51 3.01 -18.57 -14.53
CA ASN A 51 2.13 -19.16 -13.54
C ASN A 51 2.48 -18.67 -12.14
N VAL A 52 1.60 -17.91 -11.49
CA VAL A 52 1.81 -17.41 -10.13
C VAL A 52 1.94 -18.51 -9.07
N SER A 53 1.49 -19.73 -9.38
CA SER A 53 1.73 -20.90 -8.53
C SER A 53 3.16 -21.43 -8.65
N ASN A 54 3.96 -20.90 -9.58
CA ASN A 54 5.36 -21.24 -9.77
C ASN A 54 6.26 -19.99 -9.60
N PRO A 55 6.63 -19.62 -8.37
CA PRO A 55 7.42 -18.41 -8.11
C PRO A 55 8.79 -18.37 -8.79
N GLU A 56 9.33 -19.52 -9.17
CA GLU A 56 10.61 -19.61 -9.92
C GLU A 56 10.53 -18.84 -11.25
N GLU A 57 9.36 -18.81 -11.91
CA GLU A 57 9.14 -18.04 -13.13
C GLU A 57 9.26 -16.51 -12.93
N PHE A 58 9.23 -16.07 -11.69
CA PHE A 58 9.36 -14.66 -11.28
C PHE A 58 10.74 -14.34 -10.68
N GLY A 59 11.70 -15.26 -10.83
CA GLY A 59 13.10 -15.07 -10.45
C GLY A 59 13.40 -15.34 -8.99
N PHE A 60 12.62 -16.21 -8.34
CA PHE A 60 12.93 -16.74 -7.01
C PHE A 60 13.64 -18.08 -7.12
N ALA A 61 14.44 -18.40 -6.10
CA ALA A 61 15.04 -19.72 -5.99
C ALA A 61 13.97 -20.78 -5.64
N LYS A 62 14.22 -22.03 -6.01
CA LYS A 62 13.31 -23.14 -5.74
C LYS A 62 13.05 -23.29 -4.25
N GLY A 63 11.78 -23.22 -3.84
CA GLY A 63 11.38 -23.29 -2.43
C GLY A 63 11.62 -22.01 -1.62
N GLN A 64 12.13 -20.93 -2.23
CA GLN A 64 12.26 -19.62 -1.55
C GLN A 64 10.89 -18.98 -1.29
N VAL A 65 9.90 -19.27 -2.10
CA VAL A 65 8.53 -18.76 -1.96
C VAL A 65 7.57 -19.92 -1.82
N GLN A 66 6.71 -19.85 -0.80
CA GLN A 66 5.61 -20.78 -0.60
C GLN A 66 4.29 -20.10 -1.00
N PRO A 67 3.68 -20.49 -2.14
CA PRO A 67 2.31 -20.12 -2.44
C PRO A 67 1.34 -20.83 -1.48
N PHE A 68 0.34 -20.08 -0.98
CA PHE A 68 -0.66 -20.64 -0.06
C PHE A 68 -2.00 -19.93 -0.18
N TRP A 69 -3.04 -20.55 0.37
CA TRP A 69 -4.36 -19.95 0.48
C TRP A 69 -4.58 -19.39 1.88
N LEU A 70 -5.20 -18.22 1.94
CA LEU A 70 -5.68 -17.58 3.16
C LEU A 70 -7.20 -17.43 3.07
N GLU A 71 -7.93 -17.94 4.05
CA GLU A 71 -9.36 -17.70 4.16
C GLU A 71 -9.61 -16.40 4.95
N THR A 72 -10.44 -15.51 4.39
CA THR A 72 -10.85 -14.28 5.05
C THR A 72 -11.99 -14.52 6.04
N THR A 73 -12.24 -13.53 6.89
CA THR A 73 -13.34 -13.61 7.89
C THR A 73 -14.74 -13.72 7.28
N ASP A 74 -14.90 -13.33 6.02
CA ASP A 74 -16.13 -13.42 5.24
C ASP A 74 -16.06 -14.53 4.16
N SER A 75 -15.17 -15.52 4.35
CA SER A 75 -15.06 -16.76 3.56
C SER A 75 -14.63 -16.57 2.10
N GLU A 76 -13.91 -15.51 1.77
CA GLU A 76 -13.14 -15.48 0.52
C GLU A 76 -11.80 -16.21 0.71
N ARG A 77 -11.27 -16.80 -0.38
CA ARG A 77 -9.95 -17.42 -0.39
C ARG A 77 -8.99 -16.54 -1.17
N LEU A 78 -7.97 -16.02 -0.48
CA LEU A 78 -6.93 -15.20 -1.08
C LEU A 78 -5.73 -16.05 -1.46
N PHE A 79 -5.22 -15.84 -2.66
CA PHE A 79 -3.97 -16.43 -3.10
C PHE A 79 -2.80 -15.60 -2.60
N CYS A 80 -1.88 -16.23 -1.87
CA CYS A 80 -0.82 -15.54 -1.16
C CYS A 80 0.55 -16.15 -1.44
N TRP A 81 1.60 -15.34 -1.26
CA TRP A 81 3.00 -15.75 -1.22
C TRP A 81 3.62 -15.45 0.14
N HIS A 82 4.33 -16.41 0.69
CA HIS A 82 5.30 -16.23 1.77
C HIS A 82 6.70 -16.33 1.18
N VAL A 83 7.46 -15.24 1.20
CA VAL A 83 8.81 -15.13 0.66
C VAL A 83 9.82 -15.19 1.82
N LEU A 84 10.74 -16.14 1.73
CA LEU A 84 11.83 -16.30 2.71
C LEU A 84 12.96 -15.31 2.45
N PRO A 85 13.58 -14.74 3.50
CA PRO A 85 14.78 -13.93 3.37
C PRO A 85 15.96 -14.75 2.87
N LEU A 86 16.89 -14.12 2.15
CA LEU A 86 18.00 -14.82 1.47
C LEU A 86 18.96 -15.49 2.45
N ASP A 87 19.20 -14.91 3.62
CA ASP A 87 20.06 -15.48 4.65
C ASP A 87 19.47 -16.75 5.26
N VAL A 88 18.15 -16.74 5.56
CA VAL A 88 17.42 -17.92 6.05
C VAL A 88 17.32 -18.99 4.95
N TYR A 89 17.06 -18.59 3.71
CA TYR A 89 17.02 -19.49 2.58
C TYR A 89 18.36 -20.20 2.40
N MET A 90 19.47 -19.46 2.35
CA MET A 90 20.81 -19.99 2.13
C MET A 90 21.22 -21.02 3.19
N GLN A 91 20.82 -20.79 4.44
CA GLN A 91 21.10 -21.72 5.56
C GLN A 91 20.28 -23.02 5.47
N ASN A 92 19.17 -23.04 4.72
CA ASN A 92 18.23 -24.15 4.65
C ASN A 92 17.94 -24.59 3.19
N GLU A 93 18.80 -24.21 2.24
CA GLU A 93 18.58 -24.33 0.79
C GLU A 93 18.26 -25.76 0.38
N GLU A 94 19.05 -26.74 0.82
CA GLU A 94 18.86 -28.14 0.46
C GLU A 94 17.49 -28.66 0.90
N GLN A 95 17.11 -28.40 2.16
CA GLN A 95 15.81 -28.80 2.71
C GLN A 95 14.64 -28.16 1.97
N LEU A 96 14.75 -26.85 1.69
CA LEU A 96 13.73 -26.08 0.99
C LEU A 96 13.56 -26.55 -0.46
N ALA A 97 14.67 -26.71 -1.17
CA ALA A 97 14.66 -27.17 -2.57
C ALA A 97 14.15 -28.60 -2.72
N MET A 98 14.43 -29.48 -1.76
CA MET A 98 13.94 -30.88 -1.75
C MET A 98 12.44 -30.98 -1.37
N SER A 99 11.97 -30.14 -0.47
CA SER A 99 10.57 -30.15 -0.04
C SER A 99 9.61 -29.43 -1.00
N ALA A 100 10.12 -28.48 -1.80
CA ALA A 100 9.30 -27.71 -2.71
C ALA A 100 8.90 -28.49 -3.96
N ARG A 101 7.59 -28.48 -4.27
CA ARG A 101 7.05 -29.01 -5.53
C ARG A 101 6.65 -27.85 -6.42
N THR A 102 7.11 -27.89 -7.66
CA THR A 102 6.79 -26.85 -8.66
C THR A 102 5.29 -26.74 -8.86
N GLY A 103 4.74 -25.54 -8.73
CA GLY A 103 3.32 -25.24 -8.90
C GLY A 103 2.41 -25.68 -7.74
N GLU A 104 2.98 -26.19 -6.63
CA GLU A 104 2.20 -26.56 -5.45
C GLU A 104 1.74 -25.31 -4.68
N VAL A 105 0.45 -25.26 -4.40
CA VAL A 105 -0.17 -24.26 -3.53
C VAL A 105 -0.75 -24.96 -2.33
N VAL A 106 -0.27 -24.65 -1.13
CA VAL A 106 -0.78 -25.26 0.10
C VAL A 106 -2.06 -24.58 0.57
N ASP A 107 -2.96 -25.32 1.22
CA ASP A 107 -4.23 -24.75 1.72
C ASP A 107 -4.03 -23.77 2.87
N GLU A 108 -2.94 -23.87 3.63
CA GLU A 108 -2.54 -22.91 4.67
C GLU A 108 -1.02 -22.92 4.82
N LEU A 109 -0.47 -21.81 5.29
CA LEU A 109 0.99 -21.69 5.51
C LEU A 109 1.47 -22.50 6.72
N LYS A 110 0.59 -22.77 7.67
CA LYS A 110 0.89 -23.51 8.89
C LYS A 110 1.41 -24.93 8.60
N GLY A 111 2.49 -25.29 9.28
CA GLY A 111 3.15 -26.60 9.13
C GLY A 111 4.15 -26.68 7.97
N THR A 112 4.23 -25.68 7.09
CA THR A 112 5.24 -25.62 6.03
C THR A 112 6.66 -25.43 6.59
N THR A 113 7.67 -25.76 5.81
CA THR A 113 9.07 -25.49 6.21
C THR A 113 9.31 -24.01 6.42
N GLY A 114 8.79 -23.15 5.54
CA GLY A 114 8.94 -21.71 5.65
C GLY A 114 8.32 -21.13 6.92
N GLU A 115 7.14 -21.62 7.34
CA GLU A 115 6.50 -21.19 8.58
C GLU A 115 7.30 -21.64 9.80
N LYS A 116 7.83 -22.86 9.80
CA LYS A 116 8.70 -23.34 10.91
C LYS A 116 9.97 -22.50 11.05
N LEU A 117 10.58 -22.10 9.93
CA LEU A 117 11.75 -21.23 9.93
C LEU A 117 11.41 -19.83 10.46
N LEU A 118 10.26 -19.25 10.06
CA LEU A 118 9.79 -17.98 10.60
C LEU A 118 9.62 -18.02 12.12
N ARG A 119 9.03 -19.08 12.64
CA ARG A 119 8.81 -19.24 14.10
C ARG A 119 10.09 -19.54 14.89
N ALA A 120 11.02 -20.26 14.28
CA ALA A 120 12.27 -20.67 14.94
C ALA A 120 13.26 -19.50 15.06
N ASP A 121 13.18 -18.52 14.17
CA ASP A 121 14.08 -17.37 14.15
C ASP A 121 13.62 -16.30 15.15
N SER A 122 14.33 -16.17 16.26
CA SER A 122 14.07 -15.14 17.27
C SER A 122 14.26 -13.71 16.75
N GLN A 123 14.97 -13.54 15.62
CA GLN A 123 15.18 -12.26 14.95
C GLN A 123 14.21 -12.03 13.80
N ALA A 124 13.32 -12.96 13.50
CA ALA A 124 12.40 -12.88 12.39
C ALA A 124 11.61 -11.56 12.38
N ARG A 125 11.52 -10.94 11.23
CA ARG A 125 10.78 -9.73 10.92
C ARG A 125 9.83 -10.04 9.76
N VAL A 126 8.70 -9.36 9.70
CA VAL A 126 7.74 -9.55 8.62
C VAL A 126 7.46 -8.23 7.92
N VAL A 127 7.47 -8.25 6.60
CA VAL A 127 6.90 -7.18 5.78
C VAL A 127 5.62 -7.70 5.14
N VAL A 128 4.53 -7.00 5.36
CA VAL A 128 3.26 -7.27 4.67
C VAL A 128 3.12 -6.28 3.52
N ASN A 129 3.11 -6.80 2.29
CA ASN A 129 3.01 -5.97 1.11
C ASN A 129 1.57 -5.95 0.56
N PHE A 130 1.02 -4.76 0.42
CA PHE A 130 -0.26 -4.45 -0.21
C PHE A 130 0.00 -3.84 -1.58
N HIS A 131 -0.28 -4.60 -2.62
CA HIS A 131 0.01 -4.19 -4.00
C HIS A 131 -0.97 -3.13 -4.53
N GLY A 132 -0.57 -2.45 -5.60
CA GLY A 132 -1.42 -1.49 -6.33
C GLY A 132 -2.54 -2.15 -7.11
N ASN A 133 -3.38 -1.33 -7.78
CA ASN A 133 -4.45 -1.83 -8.63
C ASN A 133 -3.94 -2.66 -9.82
N ALA A 134 -4.85 -3.32 -10.52
CA ALA A 134 -4.63 -4.19 -11.68
C ALA A 134 -3.79 -5.46 -11.42
N GLY A 135 -4.06 -6.48 -12.18
CA GLY A 135 -3.26 -7.70 -12.25
C GLY A 135 -3.29 -8.58 -11.02
N HIS A 136 -2.13 -9.09 -10.67
CA HIS A 136 -1.91 -10.03 -9.57
C HIS A 136 -0.56 -9.78 -8.87
N LEU A 137 -0.32 -10.44 -7.75
CA LEU A 137 0.90 -10.26 -6.93
C LEU A 137 2.22 -10.49 -7.69
N GLY A 138 2.24 -11.29 -8.74
CA GLY A 138 3.43 -11.51 -9.60
C GLY A 138 3.56 -10.53 -10.77
N GLN A 139 2.71 -9.49 -10.89
CA GLN A 139 2.70 -8.61 -12.06
C GLN A 139 3.75 -7.51 -12.02
N GLY A 140 4.37 -7.24 -13.16
CA GLY A 140 5.28 -6.10 -13.37
C GLY A 140 6.48 -6.09 -12.42
N TRP A 141 6.67 -5.00 -11.69
CA TRP A 141 7.81 -4.81 -10.78
C TRP A 141 7.60 -5.38 -9.38
N ARG A 142 6.42 -5.94 -9.07
CA ARG A 142 6.10 -6.51 -7.74
C ARG A 142 7.09 -7.58 -7.29
N PRO A 143 7.45 -8.60 -8.10
CA PRO A 143 8.45 -9.59 -7.70
C PRO A 143 9.83 -9.00 -7.41
N SER A 144 10.22 -7.91 -8.10
CA SER A 144 11.48 -7.22 -7.82
C SER A 144 11.48 -6.55 -6.45
N THR A 145 10.33 -6.00 -6.04
CA THR A 145 10.13 -5.47 -4.68
C THR A 145 10.29 -6.57 -3.64
N TYR A 146 9.68 -7.73 -3.85
CA TYR A 146 9.74 -8.84 -2.91
C TYR A 146 11.16 -9.37 -2.75
N ARG A 147 11.92 -9.51 -3.85
CA ARG A 147 13.33 -9.89 -3.81
C ARG A 147 14.19 -8.85 -3.10
N SER A 148 13.91 -7.55 -3.32
CA SER A 148 14.62 -6.46 -2.65
C SER A 148 14.42 -6.47 -1.14
N ILE A 149 13.19 -6.74 -0.69
CA ILE A 149 12.85 -6.88 0.74
C ILE A 149 13.45 -8.17 1.32
N ALA A 150 13.36 -9.29 0.62
CA ALA A 150 13.95 -10.56 1.04
C ALA A 150 15.49 -10.51 1.13
N GLY A 151 16.13 -9.50 0.55
CA GLY A 151 17.56 -9.22 0.74
C GLY A 151 17.90 -8.59 2.10
N ILE A 152 16.91 -8.16 2.89
CA ILE A 152 17.12 -7.66 4.26
C ILE A 152 17.17 -8.88 5.20
N PRO A 153 18.24 -9.05 6.00
CA PRO A 153 18.39 -10.21 6.86
C PRO A 153 17.18 -10.43 7.77
N HIS A 154 16.83 -11.69 8.02
CA HIS A 154 15.73 -12.13 8.88
C HIS A 154 14.34 -11.56 8.48
N THR A 155 14.19 -11.02 7.28
CA THR A 155 12.97 -10.30 6.89
C THR A 155 12.15 -11.12 5.89
N HIS A 156 11.14 -11.80 6.40
CA HIS A 156 10.13 -12.49 5.62
C HIS A 156 9.17 -11.49 4.97
N LEU A 157 8.60 -11.84 3.81
CA LEU A 157 7.56 -11.03 3.19
C LEU A 157 6.31 -11.87 2.96
N LEU A 158 5.15 -11.32 3.31
CA LEU A 158 3.84 -11.87 2.97
C LEU A 158 3.09 -10.89 2.07
N THR A 159 2.47 -11.43 1.03
CA THR A 159 1.63 -10.66 0.11
C THR A 159 0.52 -11.54 -0.42
N CYS A 160 -0.68 -10.97 -0.56
CA CYS A 160 -1.83 -11.67 -1.13
C CYS A 160 -2.43 -10.86 -2.27
N ASP A 161 -2.98 -11.56 -3.26
CA ASP A 161 -3.94 -10.97 -4.18
C ASP A 161 -5.24 -10.67 -3.43
N TYR A 162 -5.75 -9.46 -3.57
CA TYR A 162 -7.08 -9.12 -3.04
C TYR A 162 -8.16 -9.97 -3.70
N ARG A 163 -9.35 -10.05 -3.07
CA ARG A 163 -10.52 -10.72 -3.67
C ARG A 163 -10.76 -10.31 -5.12
N GLY A 164 -10.93 -11.28 -5.99
CA GLY A 164 -11.14 -11.08 -7.42
C GLY A 164 -9.90 -10.75 -8.25
N PHE A 165 -8.75 -10.50 -7.62
CA PHE A 165 -7.46 -10.36 -8.29
C PHE A 165 -6.78 -11.73 -8.43
N GLY A 166 -5.98 -11.91 -9.48
CA GLY A 166 -5.20 -13.11 -9.70
C GLY A 166 -6.03 -14.38 -9.59
N LEU A 167 -5.65 -15.24 -8.64
CA LEU A 167 -6.35 -16.50 -8.34
C LEU A 167 -7.34 -16.38 -7.16
N SER A 168 -7.37 -15.25 -6.46
CA SER A 168 -8.27 -15.06 -5.32
C SER A 168 -9.74 -15.12 -5.71
N THR A 169 -10.57 -15.68 -4.83
CA THR A 169 -12.01 -15.81 -5.07
C THR A 169 -12.75 -14.46 -5.00
N LEU A 170 -13.98 -14.45 -5.48
CA LEU A 170 -14.87 -13.28 -5.45
C LEU A 170 -16.32 -13.79 -5.39
N ASN A 171 -16.65 -14.43 -4.28
CA ASN A 171 -17.93 -15.12 -4.09
C ASN A 171 -18.98 -14.21 -3.47
N ASN A 172 -18.53 -13.21 -2.69
CA ASN A 172 -19.43 -12.34 -1.97
C ASN A 172 -20.02 -11.23 -2.86
N PRO A 173 -21.29 -10.87 -2.69
CA PRO A 173 -21.85 -9.71 -3.37
C PRO A 173 -21.04 -8.44 -3.06
N PRO A 174 -20.90 -7.53 -4.02
CA PRO A 174 -21.54 -7.48 -5.34
C PRO A 174 -20.81 -8.24 -6.45
N HIS A 175 -19.96 -9.24 -6.12
CA HIS A 175 -19.10 -10.00 -7.05
C HIS A 175 -18.12 -9.09 -7.82
N LEU A 176 -17.69 -8.03 -7.16
CA LEU A 176 -16.71 -7.03 -7.60
C LEU A 176 -15.85 -6.64 -6.39
N PRO A 177 -14.57 -6.34 -6.60
CA PRO A 177 -13.76 -5.74 -5.55
C PRO A 177 -14.42 -4.45 -5.06
N THR A 178 -14.36 -4.20 -3.75
CA THR A 178 -14.89 -3.00 -3.09
C THR A 178 -13.88 -2.47 -2.09
N GLU A 179 -13.99 -1.22 -1.70
CA GLU A 179 -13.15 -0.64 -0.65
C GLU A 179 -13.22 -1.47 0.63
N THR A 180 -14.42 -1.76 1.12
CA THR A 180 -14.65 -2.60 2.30
C THR A 180 -14.06 -3.99 2.14
N GLY A 181 -14.27 -4.63 0.98
CA GLY A 181 -13.75 -5.97 0.70
C GLY A 181 -12.23 -6.03 0.77
N LEU A 182 -11.53 -5.11 0.12
CA LEU A 182 -10.05 -5.07 0.15
C LEU A 182 -9.50 -4.79 1.54
N ILE A 183 -10.20 -3.96 2.35
CA ILE A 183 -9.82 -3.74 3.74
C ILE A 183 -10.02 -5.02 4.56
N THR A 184 -11.14 -5.75 4.36
CA THR A 184 -11.39 -7.05 5.01
C THR A 184 -10.29 -8.06 4.66
N ASP A 185 -9.85 -8.13 3.40
CA ASP A 185 -8.75 -8.99 2.96
C ASP A 185 -7.46 -8.67 3.71
N ALA A 186 -7.09 -7.40 3.77
CA ALA A 186 -5.89 -6.94 4.43
C ALA A 186 -5.91 -7.18 5.95
N VAL A 187 -7.05 -6.90 6.59
CA VAL A 187 -7.24 -7.15 8.03
C VAL A 187 -7.18 -8.64 8.33
N SER A 188 -7.75 -9.50 7.47
CA SER A 188 -7.67 -10.95 7.61
C SER A 188 -6.23 -11.46 7.53
N LEU A 189 -5.42 -10.95 6.59
CA LEU A 189 -4.00 -11.28 6.48
C LEU A 189 -3.21 -10.87 7.72
N LEU A 190 -3.40 -9.64 8.21
CA LEU A 190 -2.71 -9.15 9.40
C LEU A 190 -3.11 -9.95 10.66
N SER A 191 -4.39 -10.26 10.81
CA SER A 191 -4.89 -11.10 11.91
C SER A 191 -4.33 -12.52 11.84
N TYR A 192 -4.19 -13.08 10.64
CA TYR A 192 -3.55 -14.37 10.43
C TYR A 192 -2.08 -14.36 10.89
N ILE A 193 -1.33 -13.32 10.57
CA ILE A 193 0.07 -13.17 10.98
C ILE A 193 0.19 -13.11 12.50
N GLU A 194 -0.66 -12.32 13.14
CA GLU A 194 -0.61 -12.15 14.59
C GLU A 194 -1.10 -13.39 15.34
N SER A 195 -2.23 -13.95 14.94
CA SER A 195 -2.91 -15.02 15.68
C SER A 195 -2.45 -16.42 15.27
N ASN A 196 -2.29 -16.69 13.97
CA ASN A 196 -1.96 -18.03 13.45
C ASN A 196 -0.46 -18.25 13.35
N LEU A 197 0.32 -17.25 12.89
CA LEU A 197 1.76 -17.33 12.86
C LEU A 197 2.40 -16.91 14.19
N ASN A 198 1.64 -16.34 15.12
CA ASN A 198 2.09 -15.84 16.40
C ASN A 198 3.26 -14.84 16.26
N HIS A 199 3.23 -14.00 15.22
CA HIS A 199 4.25 -13.00 14.94
C HIS A 199 3.79 -11.62 15.42
N PRO A 200 4.57 -10.91 16.25
CA PRO A 200 4.13 -9.66 16.85
C PRO A 200 4.08 -8.51 15.85
N SER A 201 3.05 -7.65 15.97
CA SER A 201 2.89 -6.45 15.14
C SER A 201 4.09 -5.49 15.26
N THR A 202 4.72 -5.43 16.44
CA THR A 202 5.92 -4.60 16.66
C THR A 202 7.15 -5.03 15.85
N ARG A 203 7.12 -6.21 15.23
CA ARG A 203 8.15 -6.71 14.31
C ARG A 203 7.59 -6.86 12.88
N THR A 204 6.46 -6.21 12.60
CA THR A 204 5.79 -6.20 11.30
C THR A 204 5.81 -4.80 10.71
N VAL A 205 6.29 -4.66 9.47
CA VAL A 205 6.20 -3.43 8.67
C VAL A 205 5.11 -3.60 7.62
N LEU A 206 4.25 -2.60 7.50
CA LEU A 206 3.24 -2.53 6.44
C LEU A 206 3.80 -1.74 5.25
N LEU A 207 3.81 -2.34 4.08
CA LEU A 207 4.28 -1.73 2.83
C LEU A 207 3.13 -1.66 1.82
N GLY A 208 2.66 -0.46 1.49
CA GLY A 208 1.63 -0.24 0.48
C GLY A 208 2.15 0.49 -0.74
N GLN A 209 1.67 0.13 -1.93
CA GLN A 209 1.95 0.86 -3.17
C GLN A 209 0.64 1.32 -3.82
N SER A 210 0.57 2.60 -4.25
CA SER A 210 -0.58 3.12 -5.00
C SER A 210 -1.90 2.84 -4.26
N LEU A 211 -2.86 2.11 -4.85
CA LEU A 211 -4.07 1.65 -4.15
C LEU A 211 -3.76 0.96 -2.82
N GLY A 212 -2.69 0.15 -2.78
CA GLY A 212 -2.25 -0.53 -1.56
C GLY A 212 -1.89 0.43 -0.42
N THR A 213 -1.56 1.69 -0.69
CA THR A 213 -1.32 2.69 0.36
C THR A 213 -2.59 3.04 1.14
N ALA A 214 -3.72 3.13 0.44
CA ALA A 214 -5.02 3.38 1.06
C ALA A 214 -5.52 2.16 1.84
N VAL A 215 -5.27 0.93 1.32
CA VAL A 215 -5.52 -0.32 2.05
C VAL A 215 -4.66 -0.37 3.32
N THR A 216 -3.36 -0.06 3.22
CA THR A 216 -2.45 -0.01 4.37
C THR A 216 -2.91 0.98 5.43
N ALA A 217 -3.30 2.19 5.03
CA ALA A 217 -3.78 3.21 5.97
C ALA A 217 -5.05 2.76 6.71
N ALA A 218 -6.00 2.15 6.00
CA ALA A 218 -7.24 1.62 6.58
C ALA A 218 -6.95 0.46 7.54
N SER A 219 -6.09 -0.49 7.14
CA SER A 219 -5.73 -1.64 7.97
C SER A 219 -4.98 -1.22 9.23
N ALA A 220 -4.03 -0.29 9.11
CA ALA A 220 -3.30 0.24 10.27
C ALA A 220 -4.25 0.95 11.25
N LEU A 221 -5.22 1.73 10.75
CA LEU A 221 -6.23 2.37 11.58
C LEU A 221 -7.14 1.33 12.25
N TYR A 222 -7.60 0.30 11.51
CA TYR A 222 -8.42 -0.77 12.08
C TYR A 222 -7.73 -1.47 13.26
N PHE A 223 -6.44 -1.72 13.14
CA PHE A 223 -5.66 -2.33 14.23
C PHE A 223 -5.43 -1.37 15.40
N ALA A 224 -5.37 -0.08 15.20
CA ALA A 224 -5.26 0.92 16.27
C ALA A 224 -6.62 1.21 16.91
N ASP A 225 -7.65 1.44 16.11
CA ASP A 225 -9.00 1.78 16.53
C ASP A 225 -10.05 1.19 15.57
N PRO A 226 -10.51 -0.06 15.82
CA PRO A 226 -11.49 -0.71 14.95
C PRO A 226 -12.87 -0.05 14.98
N SER A 227 -13.12 0.89 15.92
CA SER A 227 -14.37 1.65 16.03
C SER A 227 -14.33 3.02 15.35
N SER A 228 -13.22 3.35 14.69
CA SER A 228 -13.04 4.65 14.05
C SER A 228 -14.10 4.92 12.96
N GLU A 229 -14.71 6.11 13.01
CA GLU A 229 -15.69 6.58 12.01
C GLU A 229 -15.10 6.74 10.59
N ASP A 230 -13.75 6.78 10.46
CA ASP A 230 -13.06 6.83 9.17
C ASP A 230 -12.93 5.45 8.49
N LEU A 231 -13.35 4.38 9.16
CA LEU A 231 -13.49 3.05 8.57
C LEU A 231 -14.87 2.84 7.95
N PRO A 232 -15.01 1.99 6.91
CA PRO A 232 -16.31 1.64 6.38
C PRO A 232 -17.22 1.02 7.45
N ALA A 233 -18.48 1.49 7.55
CA ALA A 233 -19.42 1.01 8.54
C ALA A 233 -19.86 -0.46 8.34
N ASP A 234 -19.72 -0.98 7.12
CA ASP A 234 -20.01 -2.35 6.72
C ASP A 234 -18.80 -3.27 6.77
N LEU A 235 -17.71 -2.84 7.39
CA LEU A 235 -16.48 -3.64 7.51
C LEU A 235 -16.75 -4.87 8.39
N THR A 236 -16.40 -6.05 7.86
CA THR A 236 -16.45 -7.30 8.61
C THR A 236 -15.30 -7.35 9.63
N HIS A 237 -15.66 -7.32 10.91
CA HIS A 237 -14.67 -7.39 11.96
C HIS A 237 -14.09 -8.79 12.13
N VAL A 238 -12.77 -8.88 12.33
CA VAL A 238 -12.12 -10.13 12.73
C VAL A 238 -12.50 -10.49 14.16
N SER A 239 -12.63 -11.78 14.42
CA SER A 239 -12.89 -12.27 15.77
C SER A 239 -11.82 -13.30 16.19
N PRO A 240 -11.18 -13.13 17.34
CA PRO A 240 -11.31 -12.01 18.26
C PRO A 240 -10.70 -10.72 17.70
N LEU A 241 -11.29 -9.58 18.11
CA LEU A 241 -10.65 -8.29 17.82
C LEU A 241 -9.23 -8.25 18.42
N PRO A 242 -8.30 -7.58 17.76
CA PRO A 242 -6.96 -7.38 18.28
C PRO A 242 -7.02 -6.83 19.72
N LYS A 243 -6.32 -7.45 20.66
CA LYS A 243 -6.53 -7.16 22.10
C LYS A 243 -5.85 -5.90 22.59
N SER A 244 -4.82 -5.47 21.98
CA SER A 244 -4.08 -4.24 22.27
C SER A 244 -2.94 -4.14 21.29
N HIS A 245 -2.84 -3.04 20.58
CA HIS A 245 -1.79 -2.93 19.60
C HIS A 245 -0.65 -2.08 20.15
N ALA A 246 0.48 -2.71 20.31
CA ALA A 246 1.75 -2.03 20.51
C ALA A 246 2.20 -1.25 19.24
N GLY A 247 1.36 -1.20 18.23
CA GLY A 247 1.63 -0.61 16.92
C GLY A 247 2.43 -1.53 16.00
N PHE A 248 2.56 -1.12 14.75
CA PHE A 248 3.45 -1.78 13.78
C PHE A 248 4.87 -1.22 13.88
N ALA A 249 5.88 -2.00 13.49
CA ALA A 249 7.27 -1.54 13.43
C ALA A 249 7.42 -0.28 12.56
N GLY A 250 6.65 -0.22 11.46
CA GLY A 250 6.54 0.94 10.60
C GLY A 250 5.50 0.77 9.51
N ILE A 251 5.15 1.90 8.89
CA ILE A 251 4.22 1.99 7.77
C ILE A 251 4.93 2.73 6.64
N VAL A 252 5.10 2.07 5.51
CA VAL A 252 5.77 2.61 4.32
C VAL A 252 4.77 2.71 3.17
N LEU A 253 4.47 3.90 2.73
CA LEU A 253 3.50 4.19 1.68
C LEU A 253 4.24 4.71 0.43
N VAL A 254 4.21 3.92 -0.65
CA VAL A 254 4.90 4.24 -1.90
C VAL A 254 3.89 4.74 -2.93
N ALA A 255 4.11 5.94 -3.46
CA ALA A 255 3.20 6.65 -4.35
C ALA A 255 1.77 6.79 -3.77
N PRO A 256 1.63 7.27 -2.52
CA PRO A 256 0.32 7.43 -1.90
C PRO A 256 -0.45 8.61 -2.50
N PHE A 257 -1.78 8.55 -2.34
CA PHE A 257 -2.71 9.61 -2.69
C PHE A 257 -3.61 9.97 -1.51
N ARG A 258 -4.13 11.18 -1.51
CA ARG A 258 -4.92 11.73 -0.42
C ARG A 258 -6.29 11.06 -0.27
N ASP A 259 -7.00 10.96 -1.38
CA ASP A 259 -8.29 10.31 -1.57
C ASP A 259 -8.54 10.12 -3.07
N LEU A 260 -9.49 9.26 -3.44
CA LEU A 260 -9.77 8.99 -4.85
C LEU A 260 -10.29 10.23 -5.59
N THR A 261 -11.05 11.08 -4.93
CA THR A 261 -11.61 12.30 -5.52
C THR A 261 -10.51 13.24 -6.01
N THR A 262 -9.60 13.60 -5.12
CA THR A 262 -8.46 14.50 -5.46
C THR A 262 -7.47 13.83 -6.41
N LEU A 263 -7.35 12.50 -6.34
CA LEU A 263 -6.53 11.75 -7.29
C LEU A 263 -7.08 11.90 -8.71
N LEU A 264 -8.38 11.67 -8.93
CA LEU A 264 -9.01 11.70 -10.26
C LEU A 264 -8.95 13.07 -10.95
N GLU A 265 -8.82 14.17 -10.19
CA GLU A 265 -8.63 15.51 -10.74
C GLU A 265 -7.30 15.66 -11.50
N THR A 266 -6.28 14.90 -11.09
CA THR A 266 -4.91 14.99 -11.63
C THR A 266 -4.45 13.72 -12.31
N TYR A 267 -5.13 12.60 -12.10
CA TYR A 267 -4.75 11.28 -12.58
C TYR A 267 -4.74 11.17 -14.10
N LYS A 268 -3.73 10.49 -14.60
CA LYS A 268 -3.56 10.21 -16.03
C LYS A 268 -3.33 8.73 -16.24
N ILE A 269 -4.20 8.06 -16.95
CA ILE A 269 -4.03 6.66 -17.32
C ILE A 269 -2.77 6.52 -18.16
N GLY A 270 -1.80 5.72 -17.68
CA GLY A 270 -0.50 5.53 -18.33
C GLY A 270 0.32 6.82 -18.48
N GLY A 271 0.07 7.83 -17.66
CA GLY A 271 0.76 9.13 -17.70
C GLY A 271 0.31 10.08 -18.79
N TRP A 272 -0.65 9.69 -19.67
CA TRP A 272 -1.00 10.43 -20.87
C TRP A 272 -2.47 10.84 -20.95
N ILE A 273 -3.40 9.97 -20.57
CA ILE A 273 -4.85 10.18 -20.76
C ILE A 273 -5.45 10.75 -19.48
N PRO A 274 -5.80 12.06 -19.46
CA PRO A 274 -6.40 12.68 -18.27
C PRO A 274 -7.85 12.24 -18.11
N ILE A 275 -8.30 11.95 -16.89
CA ILE A 275 -9.68 11.56 -16.59
C ILE A 275 -10.58 12.79 -16.44
N LEU A 276 -10.40 13.57 -15.37
CA LEU A 276 -11.28 14.72 -15.08
C LEU A 276 -10.66 16.08 -15.41
N SER A 277 -9.36 16.16 -15.66
CA SER A 277 -8.73 17.46 -15.93
C SER A 277 -9.31 18.23 -17.13
N PRO A 278 -9.90 17.61 -18.19
CA PRO A 278 -10.61 18.36 -19.22
C PRO A 278 -11.85 19.10 -18.71
N LEU A 279 -12.40 18.69 -17.55
CA LEU A 279 -13.59 19.31 -16.95
C LEU A 279 -13.27 20.49 -16.02
N ARG A 280 -12.00 20.92 -15.90
CA ARG A 280 -11.61 22.05 -15.03
C ARG A 280 -12.42 23.34 -15.26
N GLY A 281 -12.89 23.57 -16.48
CA GLY A 281 -13.78 24.68 -16.81
C GLY A 281 -15.28 24.42 -16.53
N TYR A 282 -15.66 23.21 -16.16
CA TYR A 282 -17.04 22.76 -16.02
C TYR A 282 -17.30 22.18 -14.63
N GLN A 283 -17.05 22.97 -13.59
CA GLN A 283 -17.05 22.55 -12.19
C GLN A 283 -18.35 21.83 -11.75
N ARG A 284 -19.52 22.24 -12.29
CA ARG A 284 -20.79 21.58 -11.95
C ARG A 284 -20.83 20.13 -12.43
N ILE A 285 -20.30 19.86 -13.62
CA ILE A 285 -20.23 18.50 -14.18
C ILE A 285 -19.20 17.67 -13.40
N ALA A 286 -18.03 18.24 -13.12
CA ALA A 286 -17.00 17.58 -12.33
C ALA A 286 -17.52 17.20 -10.93
N ASN A 287 -18.17 18.13 -10.21
CA ASN A 287 -18.74 17.89 -8.89
C ASN A 287 -19.84 16.82 -8.92
N PHE A 288 -20.69 16.80 -9.95
CA PHE A 288 -21.67 15.75 -10.12
C PHE A 288 -21.04 14.38 -10.30
N LEU A 289 -20.04 14.24 -11.18
CA LEU A 289 -19.33 12.97 -11.37
C LEU A 289 -18.61 12.51 -10.10
N ILE A 290 -18.01 13.45 -9.37
CA ILE A 290 -17.37 13.20 -8.06
C ILE A 290 -18.40 12.68 -7.04
N SER A 291 -19.61 13.24 -7.00
CA SER A 291 -20.65 12.78 -6.08
C SER A 291 -21.21 11.39 -6.39
N CYS A 292 -20.91 10.86 -7.58
CA CYS A 292 -21.26 9.49 -7.97
C CYS A 292 -20.19 8.45 -7.56
N ILE A 293 -19.05 8.86 -7.01
CA ILE A 293 -17.98 7.93 -6.59
C ILE A 293 -18.49 7.10 -5.42
N VAL A 294 -18.30 5.77 -5.50
CA VAL A 294 -18.77 4.83 -4.47
C VAL A 294 -17.68 4.35 -3.53
N ASP A 295 -16.46 4.18 -4.01
CA ASP A 295 -15.30 3.79 -3.21
C ASP A 295 -14.37 5.01 -3.08
N HIS A 296 -14.29 5.62 -1.90
CA HIS A 296 -13.67 6.94 -1.72
C HIS A 296 -12.18 6.89 -1.39
N TRP A 297 -11.72 5.84 -0.73
CA TRP A 297 -10.35 5.65 -0.28
C TRP A 297 -9.78 6.88 0.45
N PRO A 298 -10.38 7.31 1.57
CA PRO A 298 -9.99 8.52 2.30
C PRO A 298 -8.71 8.30 3.11
N THR A 299 -7.56 8.24 2.44
CA THR A 299 -6.25 7.95 3.05
C THR A 299 -5.87 9.00 4.09
N LEU A 300 -6.08 10.30 3.80
CA LEU A 300 -5.73 11.37 4.74
C LEU A 300 -6.52 11.34 6.05
N PRO A 301 -7.86 11.26 6.07
CA PRO A 301 -8.62 11.09 7.31
C PRO A 301 -8.10 9.90 8.13
N ARG A 302 -7.96 8.74 7.53
CA ARG A 302 -7.49 7.51 8.19
C ARG A 302 -6.11 7.67 8.84
N LEU A 303 -5.15 8.26 8.12
CA LEU A 303 -3.83 8.52 8.70
C LEU A 303 -3.86 9.55 9.81
N ARG A 304 -4.75 10.56 9.74
CA ARG A 304 -4.94 11.52 10.83
C ARG A 304 -5.49 10.85 12.08
N SER A 305 -6.57 10.08 11.95
CA SER A 305 -7.17 9.34 13.06
C SER A 305 -6.18 8.34 13.67
N LEU A 306 -5.37 7.67 12.84
CA LEU A 306 -4.29 6.82 13.31
C LEU A 306 -3.25 7.60 14.13
N LEU A 307 -2.79 8.78 13.66
CA LEU A 307 -1.85 9.61 14.41
C LEU A 307 -2.44 10.12 15.72
N GLN A 308 -3.71 10.55 15.74
CA GLN A 308 -4.41 11.00 16.93
C GLN A 308 -4.58 9.87 17.94
N HIS A 309 -5.00 8.69 17.50
CA HIS A 309 -5.13 7.52 18.36
C HIS A 309 -3.76 7.11 18.96
N THR A 310 -2.70 7.07 18.15
CA THR A 310 -1.36 6.72 18.63
C THR A 310 -0.77 7.76 19.58
N ALA A 311 -1.16 9.05 19.47
CA ALA A 311 -0.82 10.08 20.45
C ALA A 311 -1.51 9.81 21.79
N ALA A 312 -2.83 9.59 21.77
CA ALA A 312 -3.62 9.34 22.96
C ALA A 312 -3.20 8.07 23.69
N SER A 313 -2.93 6.99 22.96
CA SER A 313 -2.47 5.69 23.51
C SER A 313 -0.97 5.63 23.80
N LYS A 314 -0.20 6.67 23.43
CA LYS A 314 1.26 6.70 23.52
C LYS A 314 1.94 5.55 22.77
N THR A 315 1.31 5.10 21.69
CA THR A 315 1.84 4.02 20.85
C THR A 315 2.88 4.59 19.87
N PRO A 316 4.09 4.02 19.79
CA PRO A 316 5.08 4.44 18.81
C PRO A 316 4.57 4.24 17.39
N ILE A 317 4.87 5.19 16.49
CA ILE A 317 4.54 5.08 15.07
C ILE A 317 5.64 5.66 14.20
N ARG A 318 6.00 4.94 13.15
CA ARG A 318 6.88 5.42 12.09
C ARG A 318 6.16 5.35 10.75
N LEU A 319 5.82 6.50 10.20
CA LEU A 319 5.13 6.64 8.90
C LEU A 319 6.09 7.25 7.88
N THR A 320 6.38 6.51 6.83
CA THR A 320 7.21 6.95 5.70
C THR A 320 6.37 7.06 4.44
N LEU A 321 6.29 8.26 3.87
CA LEU A 321 5.72 8.52 2.54
C LEU A 321 6.88 8.57 1.53
N LEU A 322 6.86 7.75 0.49
CA LEU A 322 7.88 7.71 -0.53
C LEU A 322 7.26 7.90 -1.92
N HIS A 323 7.81 8.80 -2.73
CA HIS A 323 7.26 9.07 -4.06
C HIS A 323 8.37 9.35 -5.07
N ALA A 324 8.18 8.92 -6.32
CA ALA A 324 9.06 9.32 -7.42
C ALA A 324 8.58 10.65 -8.02
N ARG A 325 9.49 11.61 -8.20
CA ARG A 325 9.15 12.91 -8.81
C ARG A 325 8.62 12.77 -10.25
N ASN A 326 9.12 11.78 -10.97
CA ASN A 326 8.75 11.49 -12.36
C ASN A 326 7.60 10.48 -12.47
N ASP A 327 6.81 10.28 -11.41
CA ASP A 327 5.58 9.50 -11.47
C ASP A 327 4.61 10.15 -12.46
N GLY A 328 4.25 9.41 -13.50
CA GLY A 328 3.35 9.89 -14.56
C GLY A 328 1.89 9.64 -14.25
N ASP A 329 1.57 8.68 -13.39
CA ASP A 329 0.20 8.27 -13.05
C ASP A 329 -0.33 9.11 -11.87
N ILE A 330 0.42 9.14 -10.76
CA ILE A 330 0.09 9.90 -9.56
C ILE A 330 1.16 11.00 -9.35
N ASP A 331 0.75 12.25 -9.42
CA ASP A 331 1.67 13.38 -9.17
C ASP A 331 2.20 13.31 -7.72
N PHE A 332 3.52 13.43 -7.54
CA PHE A 332 4.17 13.40 -6.21
C PHE A 332 3.62 14.46 -5.24
N ARG A 333 2.97 15.51 -5.75
CA ARG A 333 2.27 16.50 -4.93
C ARG A 333 1.13 15.90 -4.11
N GLN A 334 0.60 14.74 -4.48
CA GLN A 334 -0.34 13.99 -3.64
C GLN A 334 0.29 13.59 -2.30
N SER A 335 1.56 13.14 -2.31
CA SER A 335 2.30 12.85 -1.08
C SER A 335 2.61 14.11 -0.26
N GLU A 336 2.88 15.25 -0.92
CA GLU A 336 3.03 16.53 -0.22
C GLU A 336 1.70 16.99 0.42
N ALA A 337 0.57 16.80 -0.30
CA ALA A 337 -0.76 17.09 0.19
C ALA A 337 -1.21 16.17 1.35
N LEU A 338 -0.61 14.98 1.47
CA LEU A 338 -0.74 14.11 2.64
C LEU A 338 0.16 14.59 3.79
N PHE A 339 1.43 14.82 3.52
CA PHE A 339 2.43 15.12 4.55
C PHE A 339 2.12 16.39 5.34
N GLN A 340 1.72 17.47 4.67
CA GLN A 340 1.47 18.76 5.34
C GLN A 340 0.39 18.67 6.43
N PRO A 341 -0.82 18.13 6.16
CA PRO A 341 -1.83 17.96 7.20
C PRO A 341 -1.41 16.99 8.32
N LEU A 342 -0.66 15.92 8.00
CA LEU A 342 -0.15 14.97 9.01
C LEU A 342 0.89 15.64 9.92
N GLN A 343 1.77 16.46 9.36
CA GLN A 343 2.71 17.29 10.13
C GLN A 343 1.95 18.23 11.07
N SER A 344 0.91 18.93 10.58
CA SER A 344 0.08 19.80 11.41
C SER A 344 -0.59 19.05 12.54
N THR A 345 -1.11 17.84 12.28
CA THR A 345 -1.72 16.99 13.31
C THR A 345 -0.71 16.65 14.41
N MET A 346 0.49 16.19 14.06
CA MET A 346 1.53 15.83 15.03
C MET A 346 1.98 17.03 15.87
N LEU A 347 2.18 18.20 15.26
CA LEU A 347 2.59 19.43 15.96
C LEU A 347 1.51 19.95 16.91
N ALA A 348 0.24 19.87 16.51
CA ALA A 348 -0.89 20.26 17.38
C ALA A 348 -0.99 19.35 18.62
N GLU A 349 -0.73 18.07 18.49
CA GLU A 349 -0.73 17.12 19.59
C GLU A 349 0.42 17.34 20.59
N GLU A 350 1.56 17.88 20.12
CA GLU A 350 2.69 18.33 20.97
C GLU A 350 2.44 19.69 21.63
N GLY A 351 1.28 20.30 21.45
CA GLY A 351 0.95 21.61 22.02
C GLY A 351 1.65 22.80 21.36
N VAL A 352 2.18 22.61 20.16
CA VAL A 352 2.83 23.67 19.37
C VAL A 352 1.79 24.70 18.95
N SER A 353 2.04 25.98 19.22
CA SER A 353 1.09 27.03 18.87
C SER A 353 0.88 27.14 17.35
N ALA A 354 -0.32 27.52 16.91
CA ALA A 354 -0.65 27.70 15.49
C ALA A 354 0.29 28.66 14.74
N ARG A 355 1.00 29.55 15.46
CA ARG A 355 2.00 30.46 14.90
C ARG A 355 3.34 29.75 14.68
N GLU A 356 3.75 28.90 15.62
CA GLU A 356 4.96 28.08 15.54
C GLU A 356 4.77 26.97 14.52
N GLU A 357 3.58 26.35 14.47
CA GLU A 357 3.17 25.40 13.45
C GLU A 357 3.35 25.98 12.04
N ARG A 358 2.80 27.18 11.77
CA ARG A 358 2.98 27.86 10.47
C ARG A 358 4.45 28.11 10.14
N ARG A 359 5.28 28.47 11.12
CA ARG A 359 6.72 28.63 10.93
C ARG A 359 7.41 27.29 10.63
N SER A 360 7.03 26.23 11.34
CA SER A 360 7.56 24.88 11.13
C SER A 360 7.18 24.32 9.74
N ILE A 361 5.93 24.47 9.32
CA ILE A 361 5.47 24.05 7.99
C ILE A 361 6.21 24.80 6.87
N HIS A 362 6.43 26.11 7.03
CA HIS A 362 7.13 26.93 6.04
C HIS A 362 8.65 26.87 6.14
N GLY A 363 9.17 26.58 7.33
CA GLY A 363 10.59 26.51 7.63
C GLY A 363 11.16 25.10 7.74
N ALA A 364 10.39 24.06 7.39
CA ALA A 364 10.89 22.69 7.41
C ALA A 364 12.14 22.60 6.51
N GLU A 365 13.31 22.44 7.14
CA GLU A 365 14.57 22.28 6.44
C GLU A 365 14.47 21.07 5.49
N ARG A 366 14.71 21.32 4.22
CA ARG A 366 14.87 20.27 3.22
C ARG A 366 16.20 19.59 3.46
N VAL A 367 16.19 18.56 4.27
CA VAL A 367 17.39 17.75 4.46
C VAL A 367 17.59 16.92 3.18
N GLN A 368 18.69 17.16 2.47
CA GLN A 368 19.08 16.32 1.34
C GLN A 368 19.63 15.00 1.88
N ARG A 369 18.95 13.90 1.54
CA ARG A 369 19.30 12.52 1.92
C ARG A 369 19.67 11.70 0.68
N GLY A 370 20.30 12.29 -0.31
CA GLY A 370 20.42 11.71 -1.64
C GLY A 370 19.08 11.67 -2.41
N ALA A 371 17.99 12.13 -1.77
CA ALA A 371 16.67 12.30 -2.36
C ALA A 371 16.55 13.68 -3.02
N PHE A 372 15.59 13.83 -3.92
CA PHE A 372 15.24 15.12 -4.52
C PHE A 372 14.66 16.10 -3.48
N ALA A 373 13.83 15.58 -2.57
CA ALA A 373 13.31 16.30 -1.42
C ALA A 373 13.10 15.36 -0.24
N TYR A 374 13.32 15.86 0.96
CA TYR A 374 13.07 15.13 2.21
C TYR A 374 12.50 16.10 3.26
N LYS A 375 11.46 15.65 3.96
CA LYS A 375 10.83 16.36 5.07
C LYS A 375 10.59 15.36 6.20
N LYS A 376 10.66 15.82 7.43
CA LYS A 376 10.43 14.99 8.62
C LYS A 376 9.74 15.81 9.69
N VAL A 377 8.83 15.20 10.43
CA VAL A 377 8.30 15.66 11.71
C VAL A 377 8.41 14.51 12.72
N GLU A 378 8.78 14.84 13.93
CA GLU A 378 8.99 13.87 15.01
C GLU A 378 8.50 14.48 16.32
N ASP A 379 7.94 13.66 17.20
CA ASP A 379 7.56 14.10 18.54
C ASP A 379 8.80 14.35 19.42
N SER A 380 8.60 15.00 20.57
CA SER A 380 9.67 15.36 21.50
C SER A 380 10.43 14.15 22.06
N ARG A 381 9.83 12.96 22.02
CA ARG A 381 10.43 11.70 22.52
C ARG A 381 11.11 10.87 21.43
N GLY A 382 10.94 11.23 20.16
CA GLY A 382 11.44 10.44 19.02
C GLY A 382 10.72 9.09 18.82
N GLU A 383 9.53 8.94 19.39
CA GLU A 383 8.74 7.72 19.30
C GLU A 383 7.76 7.74 18.12
N ARG A 384 7.26 8.93 17.81
CA ARG A 384 6.30 9.15 16.73
C ARG A 384 6.94 9.97 15.63
N MET A 385 6.94 9.46 14.42
CA MET A 385 7.61 10.11 13.29
C MET A 385 6.80 9.97 12.01
N CYS A 386 6.70 11.07 11.26
CA CYS A 386 6.24 11.08 9.88
C CYS A 386 7.31 11.70 8.98
N GLU A 387 7.67 11.02 7.90
CA GLU A 387 8.64 11.51 6.93
C GLU A 387 8.12 11.41 5.49
N LEU A 388 8.55 12.33 4.65
CA LEU A 388 8.32 12.33 3.21
C LEU A 388 9.66 12.32 2.49
N GLU A 389 9.88 11.30 1.68
CA GLU A 389 11.03 11.18 0.79
C GLU A 389 10.57 11.21 -0.67
N VAL A 390 10.99 12.22 -1.43
CA VAL A 390 10.74 12.31 -2.87
C VAL A 390 12.03 11.97 -3.60
N VAL A 391 12.02 10.86 -4.33
CA VAL A 391 13.16 10.44 -5.16
C VAL A 391 13.03 11.04 -6.57
N ARG A 392 14.16 11.22 -7.25
CA ARG A 392 14.17 11.93 -8.54
C ARG A 392 13.57 11.11 -9.68
N TYR A 393 13.77 9.79 -9.63
CA TYR A 393 13.42 8.83 -10.68
C TYR A 393 12.64 7.66 -10.08
N GLY A 394 12.18 6.73 -10.94
CA GLY A 394 11.54 5.48 -10.57
C GLY A 394 10.12 5.32 -11.10
N GLY A 395 9.50 6.41 -11.57
CA GLY A 395 8.13 6.36 -12.07
C GLY A 395 7.13 5.81 -11.05
N HIS A 396 5.96 5.41 -11.51
CA HIS A 396 4.90 4.91 -10.63
C HIS A 396 5.14 3.47 -10.17
N ASN A 397 5.62 2.62 -11.08
CA ASN A 397 5.68 1.18 -10.85
C ASN A 397 7.05 0.68 -10.42
N GLU A 398 8.13 1.33 -10.87
CA GLU A 398 9.49 0.86 -10.61
C GLU A 398 9.98 1.25 -9.21
N VAL A 399 9.56 2.41 -8.72
CA VAL A 399 10.05 3.00 -7.46
C VAL A 399 9.84 2.07 -6.26
N VAL A 400 8.81 1.21 -6.27
CA VAL A 400 8.54 0.28 -5.18
C VAL A 400 9.64 -0.78 -5.00
N GLY A 401 10.36 -1.13 -6.06
CA GLY A 401 11.49 -2.06 -6.03
C GLY A 401 12.85 -1.40 -5.75
N TRP A 402 12.88 -0.08 -5.50
CA TRP A 402 14.12 0.64 -5.34
C TRP A 402 14.69 0.54 -3.93
N THR A 403 16.00 0.69 -3.80
CA THR A 403 16.74 0.63 -2.53
C THR A 403 16.17 1.56 -1.46
N GLN A 404 15.60 2.70 -1.84
CA GLN A 404 14.98 3.64 -0.90
C GLN A 404 13.83 3.00 -0.12
N VAL A 405 13.04 2.13 -0.74
CA VAL A 405 11.97 1.39 -0.07
C VAL A 405 12.55 0.39 0.92
N SER A 406 13.56 -0.39 0.52
CA SER A 406 14.26 -1.31 1.43
C SER A 406 14.91 -0.57 2.61
N LEU A 407 15.49 0.61 2.36
CA LEU A 407 16.04 1.46 3.42
C LEU A 407 14.96 1.99 4.36
N ALA A 408 13.78 2.38 3.86
CA ALA A 408 12.67 2.81 4.70
C ALA A 408 12.19 1.66 5.62
N VAL A 409 12.03 0.45 5.06
CA VAL A 409 11.67 -0.77 5.81
C VAL A 409 12.74 -1.07 6.87
N ARG A 410 14.02 -1.05 6.50
CA ARG A 410 15.12 -1.33 7.43
C ARG A 410 15.18 -0.33 8.57
N ARG A 411 15.05 0.97 8.29
CA ARG A 411 15.00 2.03 9.32
C ARG A 411 13.82 1.85 10.27
N ALA A 412 12.69 1.31 9.80
CA ALA A 412 11.56 1.02 10.66
C ALA A 412 11.90 -0.07 11.70
N PHE A 413 12.55 -1.15 11.28
CA PHE A 413 13.01 -2.20 12.20
C PHE A 413 14.10 -1.71 13.16
N GLU A 414 15.12 -1.01 12.65
CA GLU A 414 16.21 -0.44 13.47
C GLU A 414 15.68 0.53 14.54
N ALA A 415 14.61 1.28 14.24
CA ALA A 415 13.99 2.17 15.23
C ALA A 415 13.30 1.39 16.37
N VAL A 416 12.76 0.21 16.11
CA VAL A 416 12.20 -0.67 17.16
C VAL A 416 13.32 -1.23 18.04
N GLU A 417 14.40 -1.70 17.43
CA GLU A 417 15.56 -2.26 18.14
C GLU A 417 16.22 -1.22 19.03
N ALA A 418 16.47 -0.02 18.51
CA ALA A 418 17.03 1.10 19.28
C ALA A 418 16.11 1.54 20.45
N ARG A 419 14.78 1.36 20.33
CA ARG A 419 13.87 1.61 21.47
C ARG A 419 13.99 0.52 22.53
N ALA A 420 14.06 -0.74 22.11
CA ALA A 420 14.23 -1.87 23.02
C ALA A 420 15.55 -1.78 23.81
N GLU A 421 16.63 -1.41 23.14
CA GLU A 421 17.96 -1.20 23.78
C GLU A 421 17.92 -0.06 24.81
N ARG A 422 17.26 1.06 24.51
CA ARG A 422 17.09 2.17 25.45
C ARG A 422 16.28 1.77 26.69
N ALA A 423 15.22 0.97 26.51
CA ALA A 423 14.40 0.49 27.60
C ALA A 423 15.21 -0.42 28.56
N VAL A 424 16.02 -1.31 28.02
CA VAL A 424 16.91 -2.18 28.83
C VAL A 424 18.02 -1.38 29.50
N GLY A 425 18.58 -0.36 28.86
CA GLY A 425 19.63 0.49 29.47
C GLY A 425 19.15 1.37 30.62
N LEU A 426 17.87 1.73 30.64
CA LEU A 426 17.25 2.51 31.73
C LEU A 426 16.94 1.65 32.98
N ASP A 427 16.86 0.33 32.83
CA ASP A 427 16.64 -0.60 33.96
C ASP A 427 17.96 -0.98 34.68
N VAL A 428 19.10 -0.49 34.18
CA VAL A 428 20.46 -0.83 34.72
C VAL A 428 21.13 0.36 35.44
N GLU A 429 20.59 1.59 35.33
CA GLU A 429 21.00 2.78 36.10
C GLU A 429 20.02 3.04 37.27
#